data_07c6c1f9c38515c7368af8f32386ea2a
#
_entry.id   07c6c1f9c38515c7368af8f32386ea2a
#
_cell.length_a   1.000
_cell.length_b   1.000
_cell.length_c   1.000
_cell.angle_alpha   90.00
_cell.angle_beta   90.00
_cell.angle_gamma   90.00
#
_symmetry.space_group_name_H-M   'P 1'
#
loop_
_entity.id
_entity.type
_entity.pdbx_description
1 polymer ?
#
loop_
_entity_poly.entity_id
_entity_poly.type
_entity_poly.pdbx_seq_one_letter_code
_entity_poly.pdbx_strand_id
1 'polypeptide(L)'
;MLRRAELMAYETIIVDIEDHVCVITLNRPEALNALSKELLDELVEALEEGQNNDKVRCIVITGSEKAFAAGADIKMMQDKNFSEVFLEDLFTNQADRISRIRKPIIAAVSGY
;
A
#
# COMPACT_ATOMS: atom_id res chain seq x y z
N MET A 1 -7.36 14.64 -17.00
CA MET A 1 -7.05 15.86 -16.28
C MET A 1 -7.44 15.76 -14.83
N LEU A 2 -8.70 15.44 -14.57
CA LEU A 2 -9.13 15.29 -13.20
C LEU A 2 -8.34 14.24 -12.45
N ARG A 3 -8.01 13.16 -13.16
CA ARG A 3 -7.26 12.09 -12.55
C ARG A 3 -5.91 12.57 -12.01
N ARG A 4 -5.25 13.48 -12.73
CA ARG A 4 -3.99 14.00 -12.27
C ARG A 4 -4.13 14.70 -10.92
N ALA A 5 -5.23 15.40 -10.72
CA ALA A 5 -5.47 16.08 -9.46
C ALA A 5 -5.74 15.09 -8.32
N GLU A 6 -6.14 13.88 -8.68
CA GLU A 6 -6.44 12.84 -7.70
C GLU A 6 -5.23 11.96 -7.39
N LEU A 7 -4.14 12.11 -8.14
CA LEU A 7 -2.93 11.36 -7.87
C LEU A 7 -2.23 11.95 -6.65
N MET A 8 -1.88 11.10 -5.73
CA MET A 8 -1.16 11.51 -4.54
C MET A 8 0.33 11.47 -4.79
N ALA A 9 1.06 12.36 -4.13
CA ALA A 9 2.51 12.45 -4.29
C ALA A 9 3.22 11.44 -3.38
N TYR A 10 2.98 10.17 -3.61
CA TYR A 10 3.65 9.10 -2.86
C TYR A 10 4.95 8.69 -3.54
N GLU A 11 5.85 8.14 -2.76
CA GLU A 11 7.14 7.68 -3.27
C GLU A 11 7.17 6.19 -3.56
N THR A 12 6.41 5.40 -2.81
CA THR A 12 6.46 3.94 -2.91
C THR A 12 5.21 3.32 -3.50
N ILE A 13 4.20 4.12 -3.77
CA ILE A 13 2.96 3.65 -4.39
C ILE A 13 2.49 4.66 -5.43
N ILE A 14 1.64 4.19 -6.32
CA ILE A 14 0.96 5.03 -7.30
C ILE A 14 -0.53 4.85 -7.08
N VAL A 15 -1.26 5.96 -6.94
CA VAL A 15 -2.71 5.91 -6.73
C VAL A 15 -3.41 6.55 -7.92
N ASP A 16 -4.36 5.83 -8.49
CA ASP A 16 -5.13 6.30 -9.63
C ASP A 16 -6.59 5.94 -9.42
N ILE A 17 -7.49 6.87 -9.69
CA ILE A 17 -8.92 6.64 -9.55
C ILE A 17 -9.57 6.78 -10.91
N GLU A 18 -10.27 5.74 -11.34
CA GLU A 18 -10.93 5.73 -12.63
C GLU A 18 -12.18 4.84 -12.53
N ASP A 19 -13.29 5.36 -13.03
CA ASP A 19 -14.57 4.62 -13.05
C ASP A 19 -14.97 4.09 -11.68
N HIS A 20 -14.80 4.91 -10.64
CA HIS A 20 -15.13 4.58 -9.25
C HIS A 20 -14.24 3.52 -8.63
N VAL A 21 -13.15 3.18 -9.27
CA VAL A 21 -12.17 2.22 -8.73
C VAL A 21 -10.88 2.94 -8.39
N CYS A 22 -10.44 2.78 -7.16
CA CYS A 22 -9.15 3.30 -6.74
C CYS A 22 -8.12 2.18 -6.92
N VAL A 23 -7.15 2.38 -7.78
CA VAL A 23 -6.08 1.42 -8.01
C VAL A 23 -4.82 1.92 -7.32
N ILE A 24 -4.34 1.13 -6.39
CA ILE A 24 -3.10 1.42 -5.67
C ILE A 24 -2.05 0.44 -6.18
N THR A 25 -1.03 0.96 -6.83
CA THR A 25 0.05 0.14 -7.38
C THR A 25 1.27 0.26 -6.47
N LEU A 26 1.70 -0.85 -5.91
CA LEU A 26 2.93 -0.90 -5.13
C LEU A 26 4.10 -0.70 -6.09
N ASN A 27 4.97 0.25 -5.79
CA ASN A 27 5.98 0.69 -6.75
C ASN A 27 7.35 0.85 -6.10
N ARG A 28 7.93 -0.27 -5.65
CA ARG A 28 9.31 -0.36 -5.21
C ARG A 28 10.00 -1.47 -5.99
N PRO A 29 10.18 -1.28 -7.31
CA PRO A 29 10.69 -2.36 -8.16
C PRO A 29 12.09 -2.81 -7.77
N GLU A 30 12.92 -1.91 -7.25
CA GLU A 30 14.29 -2.25 -6.83
C GLU A 30 14.30 -3.21 -5.64
N ALA A 31 13.22 -3.30 -4.90
CA ALA A 31 13.10 -4.17 -3.73
C ALA A 31 12.01 -5.21 -3.92
N LEU A 32 11.52 -5.43 -5.15
CA LEU A 32 10.41 -6.33 -5.46
C LEU A 32 9.19 -6.06 -4.56
N ASN A 33 8.95 -4.78 -4.30
CA ASN A 33 7.83 -4.31 -3.47
C ASN A 33 7.87 -4.86 -2.04
N ALA A 34 9.06 -5.11 -1.51
CA ALA A 34 9.18 -5.55 -0.12
C ALA A 34 8.56 -4.51 0.82
N LEU A 35 7.87 -4.99 1.83
CA LEU A 35 7.12 -4.15 2.75
C LEU A 35 8.05 -3.41 3.70
N SER A 36 8.17 -2.11 3.50
CA SER A 36 8.90 -1.22 4.38
C SER A 36 7.89 -0.40 5.19
N LYS A 37 8.37 0.28 6.23
CA LYS A 37 7.52 1.18 6.99
C LYS A 37 6.92 2.24 6.08
N GLU A 38 7.73 2.82 5.21
CA GLU A 38 7.28 3.86 4.29
C GLU A 38 6.18 3.36 3.36
N LEU A 39 6.37 2.19 2.77
CA LEU A 39 5.37 1.62 1.87
C LEU A 39 4.06 1.37 2.61
N LEU A 40 4.14 0.78 3.81
CA LEU A 40 2.94 0.48 4.60
C LEU A 40 2.23 1.76 5.05
N ASP A 41 2.97 2.77 5.45
CA ASP A 41 2.37 4.04 5.85
C ASP A 41 1.64 4.68 4.67
N GLU A 42 2.26 4.70 3.52
CA GLU A 42 1.63 5.27 2.33
C GLU A 42 0.42 4.46 1.89
N LEU A 43 0.53 3.14 1.93
CA LEU A 43 -0.59 2.27 1.57
C LEU A 43 -1.79 2.51 2.46
N VAL A 44 -1.59 2.56 3.77
CA VAL A 44 -2.69 2.80 4.71
C VAL A 44 -3.31 4.17 4.49
N GLU A 45 -2.49 5.19 4.29
CA GLU A 45 -2.99 6.53 4.01
C GLU A 45 -3.84 6.54 2.75
N ALA A 46 -3.37 5.90 1.68
CA ALA A 46 -4.13 5.84 0.43
C ALA A 46 -5.44 5.07 0.59
N LEU A 47 -5.43 4.00 1.36
CA LEU A 47 -6.65 3.24 1.62
C LEU A 47 -7.67 4.07 2.38
N GLU A 48 -7.23 4.81 3.38
CA GLU A 48 -8.12 5.65 4.17
C GLU A 48 -8.68 6.80 3.34
N GLU A 49 -7.86 7.39 2.49
CA GLU A 49 -8.36 8.43 1.58
C GLU A 49 -9.36 7.88 0.57
N GLY A 50 -9.09 6.69 0.04
CA GLY A 50 -10.03 6.03 -0.86
C GLY A 50 -11.35 5.72 -0.18
N GLN A 51 -11.31 5.29 1.08
CA GLN A 51 -12.52 5.04 1.84
C GLN A 51 -13.37 6.30 2.01
N ASN A 52 -12.73 7.43 2.21
CA ASN A 52 -13.42 8.68 2.46
C ASN A 52 -13.79 9.44 1.18
N ASN A 53 -13.41 8.93 0.03
CA ASN A 53 -13.70 9.57 -1.24
C ASN A 53 -15.00 9.01 -1.82
N ASP A 54 -16.01 9.86 -1.95
CA ASP A 54 -17.33 9.44 -2.45
C ASP A 54 -17.30 8.89 -3.86
N LYS A 55 -16.29 9.21 -4.63
CA LYS A 55 -16.15 8.69 -5.99
C LYS A 55 -15.61 7.28 -6.05
N VAL A 56 -15.08 6.77 -4.95
CA VAL A 56 -14.48 5.45 -4.89
C VAL A 56 -15.49 4.46 -4.33
N ARG A 57 -15.74 3.37 -5.06
CA ARG A 57 -16.63 2.29 -4.62
C ARG A 57 -15.88 1.02 -4.25
N CYS A 58 -14.72 0.82 -4.83
CA CYS A 58 -13.86 -0.29 -4.43
C CYS A 58 -12.40 0.09 -4.66
N ILE A 59 -11.51 -0.67 -4.02
CA ILE A 59 -10.08 -0.41 -4.06
C ILE A 59 -9.38 -1.67 -4.54
N VAL A 60 -8.45 -1.50 -5.50
CA VAL A 60 -7.63 -2.59 -6.00
C VAL A 60 -6.20 -2.29 -5.62
N ILE A 61 -5.52 -3.27 -5.02
CA ILE A 61 -4.10 -3.18 -4.73
C ILE A 61 -3.39 -4.12 -5.68
N THR A 62 -2.39 -3.62 -6.40
CA THR A 62 -1.63 -4.42 -7.33
C THR A 62 -0.14 -4.10 -7.22
N GLY A 63 0.68 -4.86 -7.89
CA GLY A 63 2.11 -4.62 -7.98
C GLY A 63 2.56 -4.75 -9.42
N SER A 64 3.77 -5.27 -9.64
CA SER A 64 4.25 -5.54 -10.99
C SER A 64 3.99 -6.99 -11.34
N GLU A 65 4.24 -7.34 -12.61
CA GLU A 65 4.16 -8.74 -13.02
C GLU A 65 5.15 -9.62 -12.26
N LYS A 66 6.27 -9.03 -11.85
CA LYS A 66 7.35 -9.75 -11.18
C LYS A 66 7.05 -9.98 -9.72
N ALA A 67 6.44 -9.01 -9.08
CA ALA A 67 6.17 -9.10 -7.65
C ALA A 67 4.98 -8.25 -7.25
N PHE A 68 4.09 -8.84 -6.47
CA PHE A 68 3.08 -8.09 -5.74
C PHE A 68 3.76 -7.45 -4.53
N ALA A 69 4.24 -8.27 -3.60
CA ALA A 69 5.01 -7.82 -2.45
C ALA A 69 5.89 -8.98 -1.97
N ALA A 70 7.20 -8.79 -1.99
CA ALA A 70 8.14 -9.89 -1.74
C ALA A 70 8.40 -10.18 -0.26
N GLY A 71 7.66 -9.59 0.65
CA GLY A 71 7.82 -9.82 2.08
C GLY A 71 8.32 -8.58 2.80
N ALA A 72 8.82 -8.76 4.03
CA ALA A 72 9.32 -7.63 4.81
C ALA A 72 10.68 -7.14 4.29
N ASP A 73 10.91 -5.84 4.44
CA ASP A 73 12.16 -5.24 4.01
C ASP A 73 13.26 -5.53 5.04
N ILE A 74 14.17 -6.43 4.67
CA ILE A 74 15.23 -6.85 5.57
C ILE A 74 16.20 -5.71 5.90
N LYS A 75 16.47 -4.83 4.94
CA LYS A 75 17.35 -3.70 5.18
C LYS A 75 16.79 -2.77 6.25
N MET A 76 15.50 -2.55 6.24
CA MET A 76 14.84 -1.76 7.27
C MET A 76 15.08 -2.36 8.64
N MET A 77 14.97 -3.68 8.73
CA MET A 77 15.17 -4.39 9.99
C MET A 77 16.62 -4.30 10.47
N GLN A 78 17.57 -4.40 9.56
CA GLN A 78 18.99 -4.36 9.90
C GLN A 78 19.44 -2.97 10.33
N ASP A 79 19.03 -1.96 9.59
CA ASP A 79 19.52 -0.59 9.79
C ASP A 79 18.97 0.06 11.04
N LYS A 80 17.83 -0.38 11.51
CA LYS A 80 17.12 0.28 12.60
C LYS A 80 17.20 -0.46 13.92
N ASN A 81 17.88 -1.60 13.98
CA ASN A 81 17.93 -2.42 15.18
C ASN A 81 16.55 -2.72 15.74
N PHE A 82 15.62 -3.07 14.87
CA PHE A 82 14.26 -3.35 15.30
C PHE A 82 14.22 -4.59 16.19
N SER A 83 13.59 -4.45 17.35
CA SER A 83 13.25 -5.60 18.17
C SER A 83 11.98 -6.25 17.59
N GLU A 84 11.75 -7.51 17.97
CA GLU A 84 10.53 -8.19 17.56
C GLU A 84 9.28 -7.43 18.00
N VAL A 85 9.33 -6.87 19.21
CA VAL A 85 8.21 -6.10 19.75
C VAL A 85 7.92 -4.88 18.87
N PHE A 86 8.97 -4.19 18.43
CA PHE A 86 8.78 -3.04 17.56
C PHE A 86 8.15 -3.45 16.24
N LEU A 87 8.60 -4.55 15.64
CA LEU A 87 8.04 -5.04 14.39
C LEU A 87 6.59 -5.44 14.53
N GLU A 88 6.24 -6.11 15.63
CA GLU A 88 4.85 -6.45 15.89
C GLU A 88 3.98 -5.21 15.97
N ASP A 89 4.43 -4.20 16.71
CA ASP A 89 3.68 -2.95 16.84
C ASP A 89 3.48 -2.29 15.49
N LEU A 90 4.53 -2.24 14.67
CA LEU A 90 4.46 -1.60 13.37
C LEU A 90 3.45 -2.30 12.46
N PHE A 91 3.60 -3.61 12.30
CA PHE A 91 2.73 -4.34 11.39
C PHE A 91 1.33 -4.51 11.95
N THR A 92 1.20 -4.70 13.26
CA THR A 92 -0.11 -4.83 13.89
C THR A 92 -0.93 -3.56 13.75
N ASN A 93 -0.31 -2.40 13.96
CA ASN A 93 -0.99 -1.13 13.83
C ASN A 93 -1.47 -0.92 12.38
N GLN A 94 -0.61 -1.18 11.41
CA GLN A 94 -0.99 -1.00 10.02
C GLN A 94 -2.06 -2.01 9.60
N ALA A 95 -1.93 -3.26 10.01
CA ALA A 95 -2.93 -4.29 9.71
C ALA A 95 -4.29 -3.93 10.32
N ASP A 96 -4.29 -3.40 11.54
CA ASP A 96 -5.52 -2.99 12.19
C ASP A 96 -6.23 -1.88 11.41
N ARG A 97 -5.47 -0.89 10.96
CA ARG A 97 -6.03 0.20 10.17
C ARG A 97 -6.60 -0.30 8.85
N ILE A 98 -5.90 -1.22 8.19
CA ILE A 98 -6.38 -1.82 6.94
C ILE A 98 -7.69 -2.59 7.20
N SER A 99 -7.77 -3.32 8.31
CA SER A 99 -8.95 -4.11 8.61
C SER A 99 -10.19 -3.26 8.88
N ARG A 100 -10.01 -1.99 9.15
CA ARG A 100 -11.12 -1.06 9.40
C ARG A 100 -11.67 -0.42 8.14
N ILE A 101 -11.05 -0.67 7.00
CA ILE A 101 -11.54 -0.15 5.74
C ILE A 101 -12.87 -0.84 5.40
N ARG A 102 -13.89 -0.06 5.10
CA ARG A 102 -15.23 -0.59 4.86
C ARG A 102 -15.55 -0.88 3.40
N LYS A 103 -14.79 -0.29 2.49
CA LYS A 103 -15.00 -0.55 1.07
C LYS A 103 -14.28 -1.84 0.68
N PRO A 104 -14.79 -2.56 -0.33
CA PRO A 104 -14.10 -3.77 -0.79
C PRO A 104 -12.68 -3.49 -1.25
N ILE A 105 -11.76 -4.34 -0.84
CA ILE A 105 -10.37 -4.28 -1.27
C ILE A 105 -10.05 -5.58 -1.98
N ILE A 106 -9.55 -5.47 -3.21
CA ILE A 106 -9.19 -6.60 -4.03
C ILE A 106 -7.68 -6.58 -4.25
N ALA A 107 -7.01 -7.67 -3.97
CA ALA A 107 -5.60 -7.81 -4.27
C ALA A 107 -5.43 -8.49 -5.62
N ALA A 108 -4.85 -7.77 -6.58
CA ALA A 108 -4.55 -8.31 -7.90
C ALA A 108 -3.09 -8.74 -7.89
N VAL A 109 -2.87 -10.02 -7.63
CA VAL A 109 -1.54 -10.57 -7.33
C VAL A 109 -0.94 -11.24 -8.55
N SER A 110 0.32 -10.91 -8.85
CA SER A 110 1.12 -11.55 -9.88
C SER A 110 2.55 -11.67 -9.35
N GLY A 111 3.19 -12.82 -9.57
CA GLY A 111 4.53 -13.06 -9.06
C GLY A 111 4.56 -13.24 -7.54
N TYR A 112 5.60 -12.65 -6.94
CA TYR A 112 5.80 -12.81 -5.49
C TYR A 112 4.80 -12.04 -4.67
#